data_8e3c6ed6d236ebbe199c76119aa1a18f
#
_entry.id   8e3c6ed6d236ebbe199c76119aa1a18f
#
_cell.length_a   1.000
_cell.length_b   1.000
_cell.length_c   1.000
_cell.angle_alpha   90.00
_cell.angle_beta   90.00
_cell.angle_gamma   90.00
#
_symmetry.space_group_name_H-M   'P 1'
#
loop_
_entity.id
_entity.type
_entity.pdbx_description
1 polymer ?
#
loop_
_entity_poly.entity_id
_entity_poly.type
_entity_poly.pdbx_seq_one_letter_code
_entity_poly.pdbx_strand_id
1 'polypeptide(L)'
;MTYEPFDVVVVPFPFTDRRASKRRPALIVSSASFNEAHEQAVLTMITTTAIEWPSDVALGDWQEAGLNAPCKVRFKLFTLDDTLIVRRLGTLSKQDGAAVTDALRRFLAVD
;
A
#
# COMPACT_ATOMS: atom_id res chain seq x y z
N MET A 1 -3.67 16.85 3.76
CA MET A 1 -4.63 15.84 3.32
C MET A 1 -4.36 14.53 4.06
N THR A 2 -5.40 13.93 4.61
CA THR A 2 -5.27 12.68 5.35
C THR A 2 -5.56 11.50 4.44
N TYR A 3 -4.66 10.52 4.43
CA TYR A 3 -4.86 9.29 3.67
C TYR A 3 -5.63 8.29 4.51
N GLU A 4 -6.44 7.47 3.84
CA GLU A 4 -7.30 6.48 4.47
C GLU A 4 -6.72 5.09 4.30
N PRO A 5 -7.05 4.15 5.21
CA PRO A 5 -6.65 2.75 5.01
C PRO A 5 -7.09 2.25 3.64
N PHE A 6 -6.18 1.52 3.00
CA PHE A 6 -6.38 0.91 1.69
C PHE A 6 -6.46 1.89 0.52
N ASP A 7 -6.10 3.14 0.74
CA ASP A 7 -5.78 4.02 -0.37
C ASP A 7 -4.55 3.47 -1.10
N VAL A 8 -4.60 3.50 -2.42
CA VAL A 8 -3.47 3.15 -3.28
C VAL A 8 -2.82 4.45 -3.70
N VAL A 9 -1.53 4.58 -3.43
CA VAL A 9 -0.80 5.83 -3.65
C VAL A 9 0.47 5.58 -4.45
N VAL A 10 1.06 6.65 -4.98
CA VAL A 10 2.36 6.61 -5.64
C VAL A 10 3.41 7.17 -4.70
N VAL A 11 4.49 6.44 -4.54
CA VAL A 11 5.60 6.82 -3.65
C VAL A 11 6.93 6.77 -4.40
N PRO A 12 7.94 7.53 -3.94
CA PRO A 12 9.28 7.42 -4.52
C PRO A 12 9.90 6.07 -4.17
N PHE A 13 10.76 5.57 -5.04
CA PHE A 13 11.47 4.31 -4.84
C PHE A 13 12.93 4.48 -5.22
N PRO A 14 13.88 4.15 -4.37
CA PRO A 14 13.71 3.63 -3.00
C PRO A 14 13.12 4.68 -2.05
N PHE A 15 12.46 4.21 -1.00
CA PHE A 15 11.64 5.06 -0.12
C PHE A 15 12.46 6.05 0.70
N THR A 16 13.75 5.83 0.84
CA THR A 16 14.62 6.61 1.70
C THR A 16 15.38 7.71 0.96
N ASP A 17 15.25 7.78 -0.35
CA ASP A 17 16.01 8.75 -1.14
C ASP A 17 15.09 9.70 -1.88
N ARG A 18 15.11 10.99 -1.50
CA ARG A 18 14.31 12.03 -2.15
C ARG A 18 14.66 12.21 -3.63
N ARG A 19 15.86 11.77 -4.02
CA ARG A 19 16.31 11.90 -5.41
C ARG A 19 16.00 10.65 -6.22
N ALA A 20 15.19 9.76 -5.65
CA ALA A 20 14.78 8.56 -6.36
C ALA A 20 14.08 8.95 -7.66
N SER A 21 14.56 8.37 -8.77
CA SER A 21 14.02 8.65 -10.09
C SER A 21 12.79 7.78 -10.41
N LYS A 22 12.58 6.72 -9.63
CA LYS A 22 11.48 5.79 -9.86
C LYS A 22 10.33 6.04 -8.91
N ARG A 23 9.13 5.72 -9.38
CA ARG A 23 7.92 5.83 -8.57
C ARG A 23 7.20 4.50 -8.64
N ARG A 24 6.61 4.11 -7.51
CA ARG A 24 5.94 2.81 -7.39
C ARG A 24 4.61 2.98 -6.66
N PRO A 25 3.62 2.14 -6.97
CA PRO A 25 2.41 2.11 -6.17
C PRO A 25 2.66 1.42 -4.84
N ALA A 26 1.95 1.88 -3.84
CA ALA A 26 1.98 1.29 -2.50
C ALA A 26 0.60 1.42 -1.88
N LEU A 27 0.35 0.61 -0.86
CA LEU A 27 -0.94 0.55 -0.19
C LEU A 27 -0.83 1.09 1.22
N ILE A 28 -1.71 2.03 1.59
CA ILE A 28 -1.81 2.53 2.95
C ILE A 28 -2.45 1.44 3.82
N VAL A 29 -1.77 1.05 4.89
CA VAL A 29 -2.30 0.04 5.82
C VAL A 29 -2.47 0.58 7.23
N SER A 30 -2.13 1.84 7.47
CA SER A 30 -2.35 2.49 8.76
C SER A 30 -3.70 3.20 8.78
N SER A 31 -4.24 3.40 10.00
CA SER A 31 -5.52 4.06 10.17
C SER A 31 -5.43 5.56 9.87
N ALA A 32 -6.58 6.16 9.55
CA ALA A 32 -6.64 7.60 9.33
C ALA A 32 -6.18 8.38 10.56
N SER A 33 -6.51 7.89 11.77
CA SER A 33 -6.11 8.58 13.00
C SER A 33 -4.59 8.55 13.19
N PHE A 34 -3.93 7.44 12.85
CA PHE A 34 -2.47 7.38 12.88
C PHE A 34 -1.88 8.38 11.86
N ASN A 35 -2.40 8.34 10.64
CA ASN A 35 -1.87 9.16 9.55
C ASN A 35 -1.97 10.64 9.87
N GLU A 36 -3.09 11.05 10.44
CA GLU A 36 -3.31 12.44 10.82
C GLU A 36 -2.45 12.87 12.00
N ALA A 37 -2.38 12.02 13.02
CA ALA A 37 -1.68 12.36 14.26
C ALA A 37 -0.17 12.52 14.04
N HIS A 38 0.41 11.75 13.14
CA HIS A 38 1.85 11.70 12.95
C HIS A 38 2.34 12.32 11.66
N GLU A 39 1.42 12.68 10.77
CA GLU A 39 1.77 13.15 9.42
C GLU A 39 2.66 12.13 8.71
N GLN A 40 2.43 10.86 8.99
CA GLN A 40 3.13 9.71 8.46
C GLN A 40 2.09 8.71 7.99
N ALA A 41 2.50 7.73 7.23
CA ALA A 41 1.65 6.59 6.90
C ALA A 41 2.49 5.33 6.92
N VAL A 42 1.87 4.22 7.32
CA VAL A 42 2.49 2.90 7.19
C VAL A 42 1.93 2.30 5.90
N LEU A 43 2.83 1.88 5.03
CA LEU A 43 2.47 1.37 3.72
C LEU A 43 3.07 -0.01 3.51
N THR A 44 2.57 -0.69 2.49
CA THR A 44 3.16 -1.93 2.05
C THR A 44 3.30 -1.92 0.54
N MET A 45 4.18 -2.76 0.03
CA MET A 45 4.54 -2.80 -1.39
C MET A 45 3.41 -3.38 -2.24
N ILE A 46 3.21 -2.79 -3.43
CA ILE A 46 2.41 -3.39 -4.49
C ILE A 46 3.38 -3.75 -5.62
N THR A 47 3.30 -4.96 -6.12
CA THR A 47 4.25 -5.46 -7.12
C THR A 47 3.58 -6.28 -8.20
N THR A 48 4.19 -6.29 -9.39
CA THR A 48 3.76 -7.11 -10.53
C THR A 48 4.68 -8.31 -10.75
N THR A 49 5.67 -8.51 -9.90
CA THR A 49 6.64 -9.60 -10.07
C THR A 49 5.96 -10.96 -10.15
N ALA A 50 6.52 -11.86 -10.98
CA ALA A 50 6.03 -13.22 -11.08
C ALA A 50 6.43 -14.08 -9.90
N ILE A 51 7.47 -13.69 -9.16
CA ILE A 51 7.91 -14.42 -7.96
C ILE A 51 6.87 -14.18 -6.86
N GLU A 52 6.43 -15.25 -6.21
CA GLU A 52 5.39 -15.15 -5.20
C GLU A 52 5.90 -15.44 -3.80
N TRP A 53 5.37 -14.70 -2.83
CA TRP A 53 5.51 -15.00 -1.41
C TRP A 53 4.22 -15.64 -0.92
N PRO A 54 4.29 -16.57 0.03
CA PRO A 54 3.07 -17.19 0.57
C PRO A 54 2.07 -16.20 1.15
N SER A 55 2.53 -15.02 1.61
CA SER A 55 1.67 -14.00 2.20
C SER A 55 1.16 -12.97 1.20
N ASP A 56 1.53 -13.07 -0.08
CA ASP A 56 1.06 -12.12 -1.09
C ASP A 56 -0.46 -12.19 -1.26
N VAL A 57 -1.08 -11.05 -1.51
CA VAL A 57 -2.51 -10.94 -1.76
C VAL A 57 -2.71 -10.44 -3.19
N ALA A 58 -3.22 -11.29 -4.06
CA ALA A 58 -3.55 -10.90 -5.42
C ALA A 58 -4.76 -9.95 -5.41
N LEU A 59 -4.65 -8.85 -6.14
CA LEU A 59 -5.73 -7.88 -6.23
C LEU A 59 -6.63 -8.23 -7.41
N GLY A 60 -7.87 -8.64 -7.13
CA GLY A 60 -8.84 -8.98 -8.16
C GLY A 60 -9.36 -7.74 -8.89
N ASP A 61 -9.52 -6.64 -8.15
CA ASP A 61 -10.08 -5.40 -8.67
C ASP A 61 -9.02 -4.32 -8.83
N TRP A 62 -7.88 -4.69 -9.40
CA TRP A 62 -6.75 -3.78 -9.54
C TRP A 62 -7.07 -2.56 -10.40
N GLN A 63 -7.92 -2.70 -11.43
CA GLN A 63 -8.32 -1.58 -12.28
C GLN A 63 -9.12 -0.55 -11.48
N GLU A 64 -10.04 -1.01 -10.65
CA GLU A 64 -10.87 -0.17 -9.80
C GLU A 64 -10.00 0.61 -8.81
N ALA A 65 -8.89 0.03 -8.39
CA ALA A 65 -7.96 0.67 -7.47
C ALA A 65 -7.01 1.65 -8.15
N GLY A 66 -7.14 1.85 -9.46
CA GLY A 66 -6.32 2.81 -10.19
C GLY A 66 -4.99 2.26 -10.68
N LEU A 67 -4.82 0.95 -10.67
CA LEU A 67 -3.58 0.32 -11.10
C LEU A 67 -3.63 -0.02 -12.58
N ASN A 68 -2.45 -0.18 -13.20
CA ASN A 68 -2.33 -0.36 -14.66
C ASN A 68 -2.23 -1.80 -15.10
N ALA A 69 -2.00 -2.73 -14.19
CA ALA A 69 -1.75 -4.12 -14.52
C ALA A 69 -2.14 -5.00 -13.34
N PRO A 70 -2.39 -6.29 -13.58
CA PRO A 70 -2.59 -7.23 -12.47
C PRO A 70 -1.40 -7.19 -11.52
N CYS A 71 -1.67 -7.11 -10.25
CA CYS A 71 -0.63 -6.97 -9.24
C CYS A 71 -1.09 -7.55 -7.91
N LYS A 72 -0.19 -7.54 -6.94
CA LYS A 72 -0.43 -8.11 -5.63
C LYS A 72 0.20 -7.24 -4.55
N VAL A 73 -0.36 -7.34 -3.35
CA VAL A 73 0.15 -6.69 -2.16
C VAL A 73 1.17 -7.63 -1.52
N ARG A 74 2.33 -7.10 -1.22
CA ARG A 74 3.42 -7.84 -0.56
C ARG A 74 3.77 -7.13 0.72
N PHE A 75 3.90 -7.88 1.81
CA PHE A 75 4.15 -7.31 3.12
C PHE A 75 5.61 -6.97 3.35
N LYS A 76 6.09 -6.04 2.55
CA LYS A 76 7.31 -5.29 2.83
C LYS A 76 6.85 -3.93 3.32
N LEU A 77 6.64 -3.83 4.63
CA LEU A 77 6.07 -2.62 5.21
C LEU A 77 7.12 -1.55 5.44
N PHE A 78 6.71 -0.31 5.32
CA PHE A 78 7.57 0.83 5.58
C PHE A 78 6.71 2.00 6.04
N THR A 79 7.32 2.92 6.78
CA THR A 79 6.66 4.15 7.22
C THR A 79 7.24 5.31 6.43
N LEU A 80 6.39 6.17 5.93
CA LEU A 80 6.79 7.27 5.07
C LEU A 80 6.12 8.56 5.55
N ASP A 81 6.89 9.65 5.52
CA ASP A 81 6.36 11.00 5.73
C ASP A 81 5.30 11.25 4.65
N ASP A 82 4.12 11.73 5.04
CA ASP A 82 3.02 11.88 4.08
C ASP A 82 3.32 12.92 3.00
N THR A 83 4.24 13.86 3.27
CA THR A 83 4.66 14.83 2.26
C THR A 83 5.43 14.18 1.10
N LEU A 84 5.91 12.95 1.27
CA LEU A 84 6.61 12.23 0.21
C LEU A 84 5.66 11.42 -0.66
N ILE A 85 4.41 11.29 -0.28
CA ILE A 85 3.42 10.61 -1.11
C ILE A 85 3.09 11.53 -2.29
N VAL A 86 3.27 11.01 -3.50
CA VAL A 86 3.12 11.81 -4.72
C VAL A 86 1.66 12.12 -5.02
N ARG A 87 0.81 11.09 -4.98
CA ARG A 87 -0.63 11.24 -5.20
C ARG A 87 -1.35 9.94 -4.91
N ARG A 88 -2.66 10.03 -4.78
CA ARG A 88 -3.52 8.85 -4.64
C ARG A 88 -3.98 8.41 -6.03
N LEU A 89 -3.93 7.09 -6.27
CA LEU A 89 -4.44 6.49 -7.50
C LEU A 89 -5.89 6.04 -7.36
N GLY A 90 -6.25 5.54 -6.19
CA GLY A 90 -7.58 5.01 -5.93
C GLY A 90 -7.63 4.35 -4.57
N THR A 91 -8.59 3.45 -4.40
CA THR A 91 -8.82 2.73 -3.14
C THR A 91 -9.17 1.28 -3.49
N LEU A 92 -8.75 0.33 -2.67
CA LEU A 92 -9.11 -1.07 -2.89
C LEU A 92 -10.64 -1.24 -2.82
N SER A 93 -11.14 -2.19 -3.62
CA SER A 93 -12.53 -2.61 -3.50
C SER A 93 -12.75 -3.25 -2.12
N LYS A 94 -14.01 -3.40 -1.73
CA LYS A 94 -14.35 -4.08 -0.48
C LYS A 94 -13.79 -5.49 -0.44
N GLN A 95 -13.87 -6.20 -1.55
CA GLN A 95 -13.39 -7.57 -1.65
C GLN A 95 -11.88 -7.65 -1.43
N ASP A 96 -11.13 -6.80 -2.12
CA ASP A 96 -9.67 -6.78 -1.98
C ASP A 96 -9.26 -6.27 -0.60
N GLY A 97 -9.96 -5.26 -0.08
CA GLY A 97 -9.70 -4.77 1.27
C GLY A 97 -9.90 -5.85 2.33
N ALA A 98 -10.95 -6.67 2.19
CA ALA A 98 -11.19 -7.77 3.11
C ALA A 98 -10.08 -8.82 3.03
N ALA A 99 -9.60 -9.11 1.82
CA ALA A 99 -8.51 -10.07 1.63
C ALA A 99 -7.21 -9.57 2.27
N VAL A 100 -6.91 -8.29 2.14
CA VAL A 100 -5.73 -7.70 2.76
C VAL A 100 -5.87 -7.70 4.29
N THR A 101 -7.05 -7.36 4.80
CA THR A 101 -7.30 -7.38 6.24
C THR A 101 -7.06 -8.78 6.82
N ASP A 102 -7.59 -9.81 6.16
CA ASP A 102 -7.38 -11.19 6.56
C ASP A 102 -5.89 -11.54 6.59
N ALA A 103 -5.17 -11.15 5.56
CA ALA A 103 -3.74 -11.45 5.47
C ALA A 103 -2.96 -10.71 6.54
N LEU A 104 -3.30 -9.45 6.83
CA LEU A 104 -2.67 -8.70 7.91
C LEU A 104 -2.85 -9.41 9.26
N ARG A 105 -4.04 -9.89 9.53
CA ARG A 105 -4.32 -10.61 10.78
C ARG A 105 -3.58 -11.94 10.84
N ARG A 106 -3.45 -12.58 9.70
CA ARG A 106 -2.84 -13.91 9.62
C ARG A 106 -1.32 -13.86 9.72
N PHE A 107 -0.69 -12.87 9.11
CA PHE A 107 0.76 -12.86 8.95
C PHE A 107 1.48 -11.82 9.80
N LEU A 108 0.77 -10.86 10.39
CA LEU A 108 1.34 -9.94 11.35
C LEU A 108 0.87 -10.30 12.75
N ALA A 109 1.68 -9.99 13.74
CA ALA A 109 1.36 -10.31 15.15
C ALA A 109 0.48 -9.22 15.74
N VAL A 110 -0.78 -9.13 15.30
CA VAL A 110 -1.69 -8.03 15.67
C VAL A 110 -2.84 -8.50 16.56
N ASP A 111 -2.76 -9.66 17.08
CA ASP A 111 -3.87 -10.15 17.84
C ASP A 111 -3.49 -10.55 19.26
#